data_dbcddfb9ad00044e66d6736dbac84bd0
#
_entry.id   dbcddfb9ad00044e66d6736dbac84bd0
#
_cell.length_a   1.000
_cell.length_b   1.000
_cell.length_c   1.000
_cell.angle_alpha   90.00
_cell.angle_beta   90.00
_cell.angle_gamma   90.00
#
_symmetry.space_group_name_H-M   'P 1'
#
loop_
_entity.id
_entity.type
_entity.pdbx_description
1 polymer ?
#
loop_
_entity_poly.entity_id
_entity_poly.type
_entity_poly.pdbx_seq_one_letter_code
_entity_poly.pdbx_strand_id
1 'polypeptide(L)' 'MTPAAQAEAYYTEEERERIARAKKLRCIDCDSARAWCVGGTNMQTGYCVLHDMPLSSSELQSSQWDMCGTDAL' A
#
# COMPACT_ATOMS: atom_id res chain seq x y z
N MET A 1 -12.51 22.37 -3.10
CA MET A 1 -12.00 21.01 -3.38
C MET A 1 -10.60 20.84 -2.81
N THR A 2 -10.34 19.70 -2.19
CA THR A 2 -9.00 19.39 -1.73
C THR A 2 -8.10 19.02 -2.91
N PRO A 3 -6.78 19.23 -2.81
CA PRO A 3 -5.86 18.81 -3.89
C PRO A 3 -5.97 17.33 -4.25
N ALA A 4 -6.25 16.47 -3.28
CA ALA A 4 -6.42 15.04 -3.51
C ALA A 4 -7.65 14.75 -4.39
N ALA A 5 -8.77 15.45 -4.15
CA ALA A 5 -9.98 15.30 -4.97
C ALA A 5 -9.74 15.80 -6.39
N GLN A 6 -8.97 16.86 -6.56
CA GLN A 6 -8.61 17.38 -7.88
C GLN A 6 -7.71 16.39 -8.63
N ALA A 7 -6.73 15.80 -7.95
CA ALA A 7 -5.86 14.79 -8.54
C ALA A 7 -6.66 13.57 -9.03
N GLU A 8 -7.63 13.11 -8.26
CA GLU A 8 -8.49 12.00 -8.64
C GLU A 8 -9.33 12.30 -9.88
N ALA A 9 -9.68 13.56 -10.12
CA ALA A 9 -10.44 13.97 -11.29
C ALA A 9 -9.69 13.78 -12.61
N TYR A 10 -8.37 13.68 -12.57
CA TYR A 10 -7.55 13.47 -13.76
C TYR A 10 -7.36 11.99 -14.14
N TYR A 11 -7.80 11.07 -13.28
CA TYR A 11 -7.67 9.65 -13.54
C TYR A 11 -8.85 9.14 -14.36
N THR A 12 -8.59 8.11 -15.16
CA THR A 12 -9.63 7.39 -15.89
C THR A 12 -10.51 6.62 -14.91
N GLU A 13 -11.66 6.14 -15.39
CA GLU A 13 -12.56 5.35 -14.56
C GLU A 13 -11.89 4.07 -14.05
N GLU A 14 -11.12 3.39 -14.89
CA GLU A 14 -10.35 2.22 -14.51
C GLU A 14 -9.32 2.54 -13.42
N GLU A 15 -8.62 3.66 -13.58
CA GLU A 15 -7.63 4.09 -12.60
C GLU A 15 -8.29 4.45 -11.28
N ARG A 16 -9.47 5.07 -11.30
CA ARG A 16 -10.24 5.38 -10.09
C ARG A 16 -10.63 4.11 -9.33
N GLU A 17 -11.04 3.07 -10.04
CA GLU A 17 -11.36 1.78 -9.44
C GLU A 17 -10.14 1.16 -8.78
N ARG A 18 -8.99 1.21 -9.44
CA ARG A 18 -7.73 0.74 -8.88
C ARG A 18 -7.31 1.52 -7.64
N ILE A 19 -7.49 2.84 -7.67
CA ILE A 19 -7.22 3.71 -6.52
C ILE A 19 -8.12 3.34 -5.35
N ALA A 20 -9.41 3.18 -5.59
CA ALA A 20 -10.35 2.77 -4.55
C ALA A 20 -9.96 1.42 -3.94
N ARG A 21 -9.53 0.48 -4.77
CA ARG A 21 -9.06 -0.82 -4.32
C ARG A 21 -7.78 -0.70 -3.48
N ALA A 22 -6.83 0.11 -3.95
CA ALA A 22 -5.58 0.35 -3.24
C ALA A 22 -5.81 1.00 -1.87
N LYS A 23 -6.83 1.84 -1.75
CA LYS A 23 -7.22 2.46 -0.48
C LYS A 23 -7.82 1.45 0.50
N LYS A 24 -8.47 0.40 0.00
CA LYS A 24 -9.07 -0.65 0.82
C LYS A 24 -8.08 -1.72 1.24
N LEU A 25 -7.13 -2.04 0.38
CA LEU A 25 -6.14 -3.08 0.65
C LEU A 25 -4.97 -2.52 1.46
N ARG A 26 -4.46 -3.34 2.36
CA ARG A 26 -3.28 -3.00 3.15
C ARG A 26 -2.03 -3.43 2.43
N CYS A 27 -0.90 -2.86 2.82
CA CYS A 27 0.40 -3.20 2.26
C CYS A 27 0.72 -4.68 2.40
N ILE A 28 0.31 -5.32 3.49
CA ILE A 28 0.50 -6.75 3.72
C ILE A 28 -0.20 -7.61 2.67
N ASP A 29 -1.26 -7.10 2.04
CA ASP A 29 -2.01 -7.81 1.00
C ASP A 29 -1.41 -7.62 -0.40
N CYS A 30 -0.37 -6.81 -0.52
CA CYS A 30 0.28 -6.53 -1.81
C CYS A 30 1.12 -7.73 -2.27
N ASP A 31 1.07 -8.04 -3.55
CA ASP A 31 1.87 -9.12 -4.14
C ASP A 31 3.37 -8.87 -4.02
N SER A 32 3.77 -7.61 -3.95
CA SER A 32 5.17 -7.23 -3.80
C SER A 32 5.63 -7.17 -2.35
N ALA A 33 4.71 -7.31 -1.38
CA ALA A 33 5.06 -7.32 0.02
C ALA A 33 5.37 -8.72 0.50
N ARG A 34 6.39 -8.82 1.36
CA ARG A 34 6.73 -10.04 2.06
C ARG A 34 6.62 -9.75 3.55
N ALA A 35 5.94 -10.61 4.28
CA ALA A 35 5.73 -10.43 5.71
C ALA A 35 6.05 -11.72 6.45
N TRP A 36 6.59 -11.56 7.65
CA TRP A 36 6.90 -12.69 8.53
C TRP A 36 6.86 -12.23 9.98
N CYS A 37 6.72 -13.18 10.89
CA CYS A 37 6.82 -12.91 12.31
C CYS A 37 8.27 -13.04 12.76
N VAL A 38 8.70 -12.11 13.62
CA VAL A 38 10.01 -12.21 14.25
C VAL A 38 9.97 -13.36 15.24
N GLY A 39 10.93 -14.29 15.14
CA GLY A 39 10.96 -15.50 15.95
C GLY A 39 10.89 -15.20 17.44
N GLY A 40 10.01 -15.90 18.14
CA GLY A 40 9.82 -15.74 19.58
C GLY A 40 8.98 -14.53 19.99
N THR A 41 8.42 -13.77 19.05
CA THR A 41 7.60 -12.61 19.34
C THR A 41 6.34 -12.62 18.46
N ASN A 42 5.35 -11.78 18.82
CA ASN A 42 4.18 -11.55 17.99
C ASN A 42 4.38 -10.38 17.02
N MET A 43 5.59 -9.83 16.96
CA MET A 43 5.89 -8.71 16.09
C MET A 43 5.98 -9.16 14.64
N GLN A 44 5.23 -8.49 13.79
CA GLN A 44 5.33 -8.69 12.34
C GLN A 44 6.31 -7.67 11.75
N THR A 45 7.06 -8.12 10.77
CA THR A 45 7.91 -7.27 9.96
C THR A 45 7.78 -7.73 8.52
N GLY A 46 8.28 -6.94 7.60
CA GLY A 46 8.17 -7.26 6.18
C GLY A 46 9.17 -6.52 5.32
N TYR A 47 9.03 -6.75 4.03
CA TYR A 47 9.89 -6.15 3.02
C TYR A 47 9.07 -5.91 1.76
N CYS A 48 9.23 -4.72 1.15
CA CYS A 48 8.61 -4.38 -0.13
C CYS A 48 9.62 -4.64 -1.25
N VAL A 49 9.33 -5.62 -2.10
CA VAL A 49 10.18 -5.97 -3.24
C VAL A 49 10.14 -4.87 -4.30
N LEU A 50 8.97 -4.25 -4.49
CA LEU A 50 8.79 -3.19 -5.48
C LEU A 50 9.66 -1.96 -5.19
N HIS A 51 9.68 -1.54 -3.93
CA HIS A 51 10.44 -0.36 -3.50
C HIS A 51 11.80 -0.70 -2.88
N ASP A 52 12.10 -1.99 -2.77
CA ASP A 52 13.36 -2.50 -2.22
C ASP A 52 13.66 -1.88 -0.85
N MET A 53 12.68 -1.94 0.07
CA MET A 53 12.79 -1.36 1.39
C MET A 53 12.10 -2.22 2.45
N PRO A 54 12.61 -2.21 3.69
CA PRO A 54 11.96 -2.93 4.79
C PRO A 54 10.65 -2.24 5.19
N LEU A 55 9.71 -3.03 5.69
CA LEU A 55 8.42 -2.57 6.16
C LEU A 55 8.28 -2.88 7.64
N SER A 56 7.87 -1.87 8.42
CA SER A 56 7.52 -2.07 9.82
C SER A 56 6.11 -2.63 9.95
N SER A 57 5.77 -3.05 11.16
CA SER A 57 4.41 -3.53 11.46
C SER A 57 3.35 -2.48 11.11
N SER A 58 3.61 -1.23 11.43
CA SER A 58 2.69 -0.12 11.10
C SER A 58 2.55 0.06 9.58
N GLU A 59 3.65 -0.03 8.86
CA GLU A 59 3.65 0.09 7.41
C GLU A 59 2.89 -1.04 6.74
N LEU A 60 3.01 -2.26 7.26
CA LEU A 60 2.25 -3.40 6.75
C LEU A 60 0.74 -3.22 6.91
N GLN A 61 0.30 -2.49 7.92
CA GLN A 61 -1.11 -2.21 8.17
C GLN A 61 -1.64 -0.99 7.40
N SER A 62 -0.76 -0.18 6.84
CA SER A 62 -1.14 0.97 6.03
C SER A 62 -1.71 0.54 4.69
N SER A 63 -2.57 1.38 4.10
CA SER A 63 -3.14 1.06 2.80
C SER A 63 -2.06 1.06 1.71
N GLN A 64 -2.29 0.28 0.67
CA GLN A 64 -1.40 0.27 -0.49
C GLN A 64 -1.28 1.64 -1.12
N TRP A 65 -2.39 2.40 -1.13
CA TRP A 65 -2.39 3.76 -1.67
C TRP A 65 -1.49 4.70 -0.87
N ASP A 66 -1.54 4.61 0.46
CA ASP A 66 -0.70 5.45 1.33
C ASP A 66 0.79 5.12 1.19
N MET A 67 1.12 3.86 0.96
CA MET A 67 2.50 3.41 0.86
C MET A 67 3.08 3.55 -0.55
N CYS A 68 2.29 3.28 -1.57
CA CYS A 68 2.76 3.21 -2.95
C CYS A 68 2.23 4.34 -3.83
N GLY A 69 1.10 4.95 -3.46
CA GLY A 69 0.49 5.98 -4.30
C GLY A 69 0.21 5.46 -5.70
N THR A 70 0.64 6.21 -6.71
CA THR A 70 0.44 5.84 -8.12
C THR A 70 1.12 4.52 -8.50
N ASP A 71 2.12 4.08 -7.77
CA ASP A 71 2.79 2.80 -8.04
C ASP A 71 1.88 1.60 -7.72
N ALA A 72 0.78 1.82 -6.99
CA ALA A 72 -0.22 0.79 -6.73
C ALA A 72 -1.14 0.53 -7.93
N LEU A 73 -1.06 1.36 -8.95
CA LEU A 73 -1.84 1.20 -10.19
C LEU A 73 -1.21 0.14 -11.14
#